data_903bad673e5aceadeeb94f36da6a481c
#
_entry.id   903bad673e5aceadeeb94f36da6a481c
#
_cell.length_a   1.000
_cell.length_b   1.000
_cell.length_c   1.000
_cell.angle_alpha   90.00
_cell.angle_beta   90.00
_cell.angle_gamma   90.00
#
_symmetry.space_group_name_H-M   'P 1'
#
loop_
_entity.id
_entity.type
_entity.pdbx_description
1 polymer ?
#
loop_
_entity_poly.entity_id
_entity_poly.type
_entity_poly.pdbx_seq_one_letter_code
_entity_poly.pdbx_strand_id
1 'polypeptide(L)'
;MNQEATQKSKDVQTGSGVVEALLKGEIERLKEDLDRLHRERDAFQRQCAVMAEENQQWEQDSKRLTWMIQNYGRVHFEFNANRYVAFIWKNEFKSTIGSDDTRVEIDRAMEMCK
;
A
#
# COMPACT_ATOMS: atom_id res chain seq x y z
N MET A 1 -14.34 69.07 -7.66
CA MET A 1 -14.36 67.85 -8.53
C MET A 1 -13.16 66.97 -8.28
N ASN A 2 -11.98 67.52 -8.27
CA ASN A 2 -10.76 66.69 -8.07
C ASN A 2 -10.68 66.04 -6.72
N GLN A 3 -11.19 66.69 -5.66
CA GLN A 3 -11.21 66.12 -4.31
C GLN A 3 -12.17 64.94 -4.18
N GLU A 4 -13.35 65.04 -4.82
CA GLU A 4 -14.30 63.93 -4.82
C GLU A 4 -13.77 62.73 -5.63
N ALA A 5 -13.18 62.99 -6.79
CA ALA A 5 -12.59 61.94 -7.59
C ALA A 5 -11.43 61.28 -6.85
N THR A 6 -10.61 62.08 -6.12
CA THR A 6 -9.51 61.54 -5.31
C THR A 6 -10.04 60.72 -4.17
N GLN A 7 -11.11 61.18 -3.53
CA GLN A 7 -11.75 60.47 -2.42
C GLN A 7 -12.33 59.13 -2.88
N LYS A 8 -13.02 59.12 -4.01
CA LYS A 8 -13.54 57.88 -4.59
C LYS A 8 -12.42 56.94 -4.99
N SER A 9 -11.32 57.46 -5.51
CA SER A 9 -10.15 56.65 -5.86
C SER A 9 -9.53 56.03 -4.62
N LYS A 10 -9.44 56.78 -3.50
CA LYS A 10 -8.97 56.28 -2.22
C LYS A 10 -9.88 55.18 -1.66
N ASP A 11 -11.21 55.37 -1.73
CA ASP A 11 -12.17 54.38 -1.28
C ASP A 11 -12.12 53.14 -2.11
N VAL A 12 -11.95 53.24 -3.40
CA VAL A 12 -11.75 52.10 -4.30
C VAL A 12 -10.44 51.39 -3.98
N GLN A 13 -9.36 52.11 -3.73
CA GLN A 13 -8.07 51.53 -3.32
C GLN A 13 -8.18 50.80 -1.96
N THR A 14 -8.92 51.38 -1.01
CA THR A 14 -9.14 50.73 0.28
C THR A 14 -9.97 49.45 0.09
N GLY A 15 -11.03 49.52 -0.71
CA GLY A 15 -11.83 48.35 -1.06
C GLY A 15 -11.03 47.30 -1.81
N SER A 16 -10.18 47.74 -2.74
CA SER A 16 -9.27 46.86 -3.44
C SER A 16 -8.26 46.22 -2.50
N GLY A 17 -7.73 46.96 -1.53
CA GLY A 17 -6.82 46.42 -0.51
C GLY A 17 -7.47 45.38 0.37
N VAL A 18 -8.74 45.58 0.76
CA VAL A 18 -9.51 44.60 1.52
C VAL A 18 -9.78 43.35 0.67
N VAL A 19 -10.17 43.52 -0.59
CA VAL A 19 -10.39 42.43 -1.51
C VAL A 19 -9.10 41.65 -1.74
N GLU A 20 -7.97 42.33 -1.93
CA GLU A 20 -6.66 41.70 -2.06
C GLU A 20 -6.32 40.86 -0.81
N ALA A 21 -6.56 41.40 0.38
CA ALA A 21 -6.30 40.67 1.62
C ALA A 21 -7.17 39.43 1.73
N LEU A 22 -8.45 39.54 1.36
CA LEU A 22 -9.36 38.40 1.35
C LEU A 22 -8.94 37.35 0.31
N LEU A 23 -8.54 37.80 -0.86
CA LEU A 23 -8.07 36.91 -1.93
C LEU A 23 -6.77 36.21 -1.54
N LYS A 24 -5.84 36.91 -0.89
CA LYS A 24 -4.62 36.30 -0.38
C LYS A 24 -4.92 35.24 0.67
N GLY A 25 -5.84 35.52 1.59
CA GLY A 25 -6.31 34.56 2.57
C GLY A 25 -6.94 33.33 1.93
N GLU A 26 -7.76 33.52 0.90
CA GLU A 26 -8.35 32.44 0.13
C GLU A 26 -7.28 31.61 -0.58
N ILE A 27 -6.31 32.27 -1.22
CA ILE A 27 -5.22 31.59 -1.93
C ILE A 27 -4.41 30.76 -0.95
N GLU A 28 -4.07 31.30 0.21
CA GLU A 28 -3.32 30.55 1.23
C GLU A 28 -4.12 29.35 1.72
N ARG A 29 -5.41 29.53 1.99
CA ARG A 29 -6.29 28.43 2.39
C ARG A 29 -6.36 27.35 1.32
N LEU A 30 -6.50 27.73 0.06
CA LEU A 30 -6.52 26.78 -1.04
C LEU A 30 -5.18 26.05 -1.21
N LYS A 31 -4.06 26.74 -0.98
CA LYS A 31 -2.75 26.10 -0.99
C LYS A 31 -2.61 25.07 0.14
N GLU A 32 -3.06 25.43 1.34
CA GLU A 32 -3.06 24.52 2.47
C GLU A 32 -3.95 23.30 2.20
N ASP A 33 -5.14 23.51 1.64
CA ASP A 33 -6.05 22.45 1.25
C ASP A 33 -5.43 21.56 0.19
N LEU A 34 -4.77 22.15 -0.80
CA LEU A 34 -4.10 21.43 -1.86
C LEU A 34 -2.95 20.58 -1.31
N ASP A 35 -2.13 21.12 -0.42
CA ASP A 35 -1.05 20.39 0.22
C ASP A 35 -1.59 19.22 1.06
N ARG A 36 -2.68 19.44 1.77
CA ARG A 36 -3.35 18.38 2.54
C ARG A 36 -3.85 17.28 1.61
N LEU A 37 -4.51 17.64 0.51
CA LEU A 37 -5.02 16.68 -0.46
C LEU A 37 -3.89 15.90 -1.13
N HIS A 38 -2.77 16.54 -1.42
CA HIS A 38 -1.59 15.85 -1.94
C HIS A 38 -1.05 14.83 -0.94
N ARG A 39 -0.96 15.20 0.34
CA ARG A 39 -0.51 14.28 1.39
C ARG A 39 -1.46 13.10 1.55
N GLU A 40 -2.77 13.36 1.53
CA GLU A 40 -3.80 12.32 1.62
C GLU A 40 -3.73 11.40 0.40
N ARG A 41 -3.56 11.94 -0.80
CA ARG A 41 -3.39 11.15 -2.02
C ARG A 41 -2.16 10.25 -1.93
N ASP A 42 -1.03 10.81 -1.50
CA ASP A 42 0.22 10.05 -1.40
C ASP A 42 0.11 8.94 -0.36
N ALA A 43 -0.54 9.22 0.77
CA ALA A 43 -0.83 8.22 1.80
C ALA A 43 -1.73 7.11 1.26
N PHE A 44 -2.77 7.48 0.51
CA PHE A 44 -3.68 6.53 -0.12
C PHE A 44 -2.97 5.67 -1.16
N GLN A 45 -2.11 6.26 -1.99
CA GLN A 45 -1.32 5.53 -2.98
C GLN A 45 -0.38 4.52 -2.32
N ARG A 46 0.27 4.91 -1.21
CA ARG A 46 1.12 3.99 -0.44
C ARG A 46 0.30 2.85 0.14
N GLN A 47 -0.88 3.13 0.66
CA GLN A 47 -1.79 2.12 1.20
C GLN A 47 -2.24 1.16 0.10
N CYS A 48 -2.59 1.66 -1.08
CA CYS A 48 -2.96 0.84 -2.23
C CYS A 48 -1.81 -0.07 -2.66
N ALA A 49 -0.56 0.42 -2.65
CA ALA A 49 0.61 -0.38 -2.99
C ALA A 49 0.81 -1.52 -1.99
N VAL A 50 0.68 -1.24 -0.68
CA VAL A 50 0.77 -2.27 0.36
C VAL A 50 -0.34 -3.30 0.20
N MET A 51 -1.57 -2.87 -0.05
CA MET A 51 -2.69 -3.78 -0.28
C MET A 51 -2.50 -4.64 -1.51
N ALA A 52 -1.92 -4.08 -2.58
CA ALA A 52 -1.61 -4.83 -3.80
C ALA A 52 -0.58 -5.93 -3.54
N GLU A 53 0.46 -5.64 -2.75
CA GLU A 53 1.45 -6.63 -2.33
C GLU A 53 0.83 -7.72 -1.47
N GLU A 54 0.00 -7.35 -0.51
CA GLU A 54 -0.72 -8.29 0.34
C GLU A 54 -1.64 -9.20 -0.49
N ASN A 55 -2.39 -8.62 -1.43
CA ASN A 55 -3.28 -9.38 -2.29
C ASN A 55 -2.50 -10.37 -3.17
N GLN A 56 -1.35 -9.97 -3.69
CA GLN A 56 -0.49 -10.84 -4.47
C GLN A 56 0.01 -12.01 -3.63
N GLN A 57 0.39 -11.75 -2.39
CA GLN A 57 0.85 -12.77 -1.46
C GLN A 57 -0.27 -13.74 -1.09
N TRP A 58 -1.47 -13.23 -0.85
CA TRP A 58 -2.66 -14.03 -0.57
C TRP A 58 -3.01 -14.93 -1.76
N GLU A 59 -2.90 -14.40 -2.97
CA GLU A 59 -3.13 -15.17 -4.19
C GLU A 59 -2.13 -16.32 -4.32
N GLN A 60 -0.86 -16.06 -4.05
CA GLN A 60 0.19 -17.08 -4.06
C GLN A 60 -0.05 -18.12 -2.96
N ASP A 61 -0.40 -17.70 -1.75
CA ASP A 61 -0.72 -18.61 -0.65
C ASP A 61 -1.95 -19.47 -0.97
N SER A 62 -2.95 -18.90 -1.63
CA SER A 62 -4.12 -19.65 -2.08
C SER A 62 -3.74 -20.73 -3.09
N LYS A 63 -2.85 -20.44 -4.01
CA LYS A 63 -2.31 -21.43 -4.95
C LYS A 63 -1.54 -22.54 -4.24
N ARG A 64 -0.71 -22.16 -3.27
CA ARG A 64 0.05 -23.13 -2.45
C ARG A 64 -0.89 -24.06 -1.69
N LEU A 65 -1.91 -23.50 -1.06
CA LEU A 65 -2.90 -24.27 -0.31
C LEU A 65 -3.68 -25.21 -1.22
N THR A 66 -4.14 -24.74 -2.36
CA THR A 66 -4.85 -25.55 -3.36
C THR A 66 -3.98 -26.72 -3.82
N TRP A 67 -2.72 -26.46 -4.13
CA TRP A 67 -1.78 -27.50 -4.54
C TRP A 67 -1.57 -28.54 -3.42
N MET A 68 -1.39 -28.08 -2.18
CA MET A 68 -1.22 -28.95 -1.02
C MET A 68 -2.43 -29.86 -0.82
N ILE A 69 -3.63 -29.30 -0.93
CA ILE A 69 -4.88 -30.07 -0.79
C ILE A 69 -4.97 -31.12 -1.90
N GLN A 70 -4.72 -30.74 -3.14
CA GLN A 70 -4.80 -31.65 -4.28
C GLN A 70 -3.79 -32.79 -4.23
N ASN A 71 -2.65 -32.58 -3.59
CA ASN A 71 -1.56 -33.55 -3.51
C ASN A 71 -1.45 -34.21 -2.13
N TYR A 72 -2.42 -33.99 -1.25
CA TYR A 72 -2.42 -34.51 0.11
C TYR A 72 -1.13 -34.14 0.86
N GLY A 73 -0.71 -32.89 0.68
CA GLY A 73 0.52 -32.41 1.27
C GLY A 73 0.33 -31.90 2.69
N ARG A 74 1.39 -31.90 3.43
CA ARG A 74 1.46 -31.25 4.74
C ARG A 74 2.88 -30.74 4.98
N VAL A 75 2.99 -29.70 5.82
CA VAL A 75 4.26 -29.19 6.29
C VAL A 75 4.28 -29.31 7.81
N HIS A 76 5.32 -29.86 8.35
CA HIS A 76 5.48 -29.94 9.81
C HIS A 76 6.86 -29.42 10.24
N PHE A 77 6.95 -29.01 11.47
CA PHE A 77 8.17 -28.50 12.06
C PHE A 77 8.93 -29.61 12.77
N GLU A 78 10.17 -29.81 12.39
CA GLU A 78 11.07 -30.76 13.07
C GLU A 78 11.87 -30.03 14.13
N PHE A 79 11.54 -30.27 15.41
CA PHE A 79 12.19 -29.60 16.52
C PHE A 79 13.68 -29.90 16.62
N ASN A 80 14.09 -31.14 16.35
CA ASN A 80 15.49 -31.55 16.44
C ASN A 80 16.36 -30.85 15.39
N ALA A 81 15.83 -30.62 14.21
CA ALA A 81 16.54 -29.97 13.11
C ALA A 81 16.20 -28.49 12.99
N ASN A 82 15.23 -27.98 13.78
CA ASN A 82 14.77 -26.58 13.77
C ASN A 82 14.41 -26.10 12.36
N ARG A 83 13.57 -26.89 11.66
CA ARG A 83 13.20 -26.61 10.28
C ARG A 83 11.81 -27.13 9.96
N TYR A 84 11.20 -26.57 8.90
CA TYR A 84 9.99 -27.11 8.32
C TYR A 84 10.32 -28.12 7.24
N VAL A 85 9.53 -29.16 7.15
CA VAL A 85 9.69 -30.25 6.18
C VAL A 85 8.35 -30.51 5.52
N ALA A 86 8.33 -30.53 4.19
CA ALA A 86 7.14 -30.86 3.43
C ALA A 86 7.06 -32.38 3.19
N PHE A 87 5.85 -32.88 3.31
CA PHE A 87 5.53 -34.28 3.01
C PHE A 87 4.32 -34.32 2.07
N ILE A 88 4.48 -34.97 0.92
CA ILE A 88 3.44 -35.04 -0.12
C ILE A 88 3.09 -36.52 -0.34
N TRP A 89 1.91 -36.89 0.11
CA TRP A 89 1.47 -38.30 0.04
C TRP A 89 1.31 -38.81 -1.38
N LYS A 90 0.79 -37.99 -2.26
CA LYS A 90 0.48 -38.39 -3.63
C LYS A 90 1.70 -38.89 -4.38
N ASN A 91 2.88 -38.29 -4.15
CA ASN A 91 4.12 -38.61 -4.81
C ASN A 91 5.14 -39.26 -3.86
N GLU A 92 4.74 -39.57 -2.64
CA GLU A 92 5.63 -40.05 -1.59
C GLU A 92 6.87 -39.18 -1.38
N PHE A 93 6.72 -37.89 -1.69
CA PHE A 93 7.79 -36.92 -1.56
C PHE A 93 7.94 -36.49 -0.10
N LYS A 94 9.17 -36.50 0.38
CA LYS A 94 9.55 -35.93 1.65
C LYS A 94 10.77 -35.04 1.44
N SER A 95 10.68 -33.78 1.88
CA SER A 95 11.82 -32.88 1.82
C SER A 95 12.93 -33.37 2.76
N THR A 96 14.15 -33.49 2.24
CA THR A 96 15.32 -33.89 3.04
C THR A 96 16.12 -32.71 3.54
N ILE A 97 15.94 -31.53 2.90
CA ILE A 97 16.71 -30.34 3.24
C ILE A 97 15.97 -29.51 4.32
N GLY A 98 14.66 -29.27 4.10
CA GLY A 98 13.89 -28.42 4.96
C GLY A 98 14.18 -26.94 4.79
N SER A 99 13.42 -26.10 5.46
CA SER A 99 13.53 -24.64 5.43
C SER A 99 13.05 -24.04 6.74
N ASP A 100 13.47 -22.83 7.03
CA ASP A 100 12.93 -22.01 8.12
C ASP A 100 11.62 -21.31 7.79
N ASP A 101 11.18 -21.35 6.53
CA ASP A 101 9.96 -20.74 6.03
C ASP A 101 9.05 -21.79 5.37
N THR A 102 7.82 -21.88 5.84
CA THR A 102 6.80 -22.81 5.34
C THR A 102 6.52 -22.57 3.85
N ARG A 103 6.43 -21.33 3.41
CA ARG A 103 6.16 -20.99 2.02
C ARG A 103 7.27 -21.45 1.09
N VAL A 104 8.50 -21.25 1.49
CA VAL A 104 9.68 -21.71 0.76
C VAL A 104 9.66 -23.24 0.60
N GLU A 105 9.29 -23.93 1.66
CA GLU A 105 9.22 -25.39 1.66
C GLU A 105 8.14 -25.92 0.73
N ILE A 106 6.96 -25.28 0.74
CA ILE A 106 5.87 -25.62 -0.16
C ILE A 106 6.28 -25.37 -1.63
N ASP A 107 6.90 -24.23 -1.91
CA ASP A 107 7.35 -23.87 -3.25
C ASP A 107 8.39 -24.88 -3.76
N ARG A 108 9.29 -25.32 -2.90
CA ARG A 108 10.27 -26.36 -3.22
C ARG A 108 9.58 -27.67 -3.55
N ALA A 109 8.60 -28.08 -2.76
CA ALA A 109 7.83 -29.29 -3.03
C ALA A 109 7.06 -29.19 -4.35
N MET A 110 6.47 -28.06 -4.65
CA MET A 110 5.78 -27.82 -5.92
C MET A 110 6.73 -27.97 -7.11
N GLU A 111 7.94 -27.47 -7.01
CA GLU A 111 8.96 -27.61 -8.04
C GLU A 111 9.43 -29.07 -8.20
N MET A 112 9.69 -29.75 -7.11
CA MET A 112 10.20 -31.12 -7.12
C MET A 112 9.16 -32.14 -7.58
N CYS A 113 7.88 -31.83 -7.44
CA CYS A 113 6.77 -32.73 -7.78
C CYS A 113 6.09 -32.39 -9.11
N LYS A 114 6.71 -31.58 -9.96
CA LYS A 114 6.19 -31.25 -11.30
C LYS A 114 6.17 -32.42 -12.25
#